data_125c6f1018489159e8fc9da6fed494ec
#
_entry.id   125c6f1018489159e8fc9da6fed494ec
#
_cell.length_a   1.000
_cell.length_b   1.000
_cell.length_c   1.000
_cell.angle_alpha   90.00
_cell.angle_beta   90.00
_cell.angle_gamma   90.00
#
_symmetry.space_group_name_H-M   'P 1'
#
loop_
_entity.id
_entity.type
_entity.pdbx_description
1 polymer ?
#
loop_
_entity_poly.entity_id
_entity_poly.type
_entity_poly.pdbx_seq_one_letter_code
_entity_poly.pdbx_strand_id
1 'polypeptide(L)'
;TDIVKNNKNMENTLVFVHDKNTNKDYTSLNMYDKKTKAFDVLLMPCDAQVSVSESLVKELRETISDISSTVSMSDVARAFGDKKYETYVKIMEDISGVKISGYDVMSSNHFKKLLNAGHTVTYHLDHAVSYRDADNVLQSIEAGDVELDGDTAYALMTYMDGTDDEETR
;
A
#
# COMPACT_ATOMS: atom_id res chain seq x y z
N THR A 1 -3.03 -26.43 0.45
CA THR A 1 -2.51 -25.72 -0.75
C THR A 1 -3.64 -24.84 -1.25
N ASP A 2 -3.69 -23.62 -0.78
CA ASP A 2 -4.69 -22.66 -1.25
C ASP A 2 -4.33 -22.31 -2.68
N ILE A 3 -5.23 -22.68 -3.61
CA ILE A 3 -5.05 -22.46 -5.03
C ILE A 3 -5.36 -20.99 -5.28
N VAL A 4 -4.34 -20.20 -5.61
CA VAL A 4 -4.50 -18.85 -6.10
C VAL A 4 -5.41 -18.88 -7.34
N LYS A 5 -6.60 -18.31 -7.21
CA LYS A 5 -7.60 -18.35 -8.29
C LYS A 5 -7.25 -17.35 -9.38
N ASN A 6 -6.90 -17.86 -10.55
CA ASN A 6 -6.75 -17.03 -11.73
C ASN A 6 -8.13 -16.80 -12.38
N ASN A 7 -8.73 -15.64 -12.15
CA ASN A 7 -9.97 -15.24 -12.83
C ASN A 7 -9.60 -14.40 -14.06
N LYS A 8 -9.85 -14.91 -15.26
CA LYS A 8 -9.53 -14.25 -16.54
C LYS A 8 -10.19 -12.87 -16.72
N ASN A 9 -11.26 -12.60 -15.98
CA ASN A 9 -11.95 -11.31 -16.00
C ASN A 9 -11.35 -10.30 -15.03
N MET A 10 -10.51 -10.75 -14.09
CA MET A 10 -9.86 -9.89 -13.11
C MET A 10 -8.46 -9.48 -13.58
N GLU A 11 -8.17 -8.21 -13.45
CA GLU A 11 -6.84 -7.65 -13.57
C GLU A 11 -6.43 -7.10 -12.22
N ASN A 12 -5.48 -7.77 -11.60
CA ASN A 12 -5.01 -7.43 -10.26
C ASN A 12 -3.58 -6.90 -10.37
N THR A 13 -3.35 -5.66 -9.96
CA THR A 13 -2.05 -4.99 -10.06
C THR A 13 -1.68 -4.43 -8.70
N LEU A 14 -0.44 -4.66 -8.27
CA LEU A 14 0.13 -3.96 -7.12
C LEU A 14 0.71 -2.62 -7.57
N VAL A 15 0.44 -1.59 -6.80
CA VAL A 15 1.05 -0.27 -6.98
C VAL A 15 1.82 0.08 -5.71
N PHE A 16 3.08 0.42 -5.88
CA PHE A 16 3.97 0.87 -4.82
C PHE A 16 4.28 2.35 -5.03
N VAL A 17 3.94 3.15 -4.03
CA VAL A 17 4.32 4.56 -3.97
C VAL A 17 5.51 4.70 -3.03
N HIS A 18 6.70 4.85 -3.61
CA HIS A 18 7.93 5.01 -2.85
C HIS A 18 8.14 6.46 -2.41
N ASP A 19 8.21 6.69 -1.11
CA ASP A 19 8.59 7.97 -0.54
C ASP A 19 10.08 7.99 -0.19
N LYS A 20 10.84 8.80 -0.91
CA LYS A 20 12.28 8.94 -0.71
C LYS A 20 12.66 9.61 0.62
N ASN A 21 11.78 10.43 1.18
CA ASN A 21 12.05 11.15 2.41
C ASN A 21 11.97 10.25 3.64
N THR A 22 10.98 9.35 3.65
CA THR A 22 10.76 8.40 4.73
C THR A 22 11.33 7.02 4.44
N ASN A 23 11.74 6.77 3.19
CA ASN A 23 12.15 5.45 2.66
C ASN A 23 11.08 4.36 2.86
N LYS A 24 9.80 4.75 2.81
CA LYS A 24 8.65 3.85 2.93
C LYS A 24 8.03 3.59 1.57
N ASP A 25 7.43 2.40 1.44
CA ASP A 25 6.63 2.01 0.28
C ASP A 25 5.17 1.86 0.72
N TYR A 26 4.30 2.69 0.18
CA TYR A 26 2.85 2.59 0.37
C TYR A 26 2.30 1.70 -0.73
N THR A 27 1.63 0.63 -0.33
CA THR A 27 1.22 -0.45 -1.23
C THR A 27 -0.29 -0.52 -1.37
N SER A 28 -0.78 -0.60 -2.60
CA SER A 28 -2.17 -0.91 -2.89
C SER A 28 -2.31 -2.07 -3.86
N LEU A 29 -3.27 -2.96 -3.59
CA LEU A 29 -3.73 -3.97 -4.53
C LEU A 29 -4.96 -3.42 -5.24
N ASN A 30 -4.81 -3.16 -6.53
CA ASN A 30 -5.86 -2.68 -7.42
C ASN A 30 -6.47 -3.87 -8.16
N MET A 31 -7.77 -4.08 -8.00
CA MET A 31 -8.50 -5.21 -8.58
C MET A 31 -9.57 -4.68 -9.53
N TYR A 32 -9.44 -4.97 -10.81
CA TYR A 32 -10.39 -4.53 -11.84
C TYR A 32 -11.11 -5.71 -12.45
N ASP A 33 -12.44 -5.73 -12.34
CA ASP A 33 -13.29 -6.70 -13.05
C ASP A 33 -13.70 -6.16 -14.42
N LYS A 34 -13.14 -6.75 -15.48
CA LYS A 34 -13.38 -6.37 -16.88
C LYS A 34 -14.84 -6.59 -17.30
N LYS A 35 -15.54 -7.50 -16.65
CA LYS A 35 -16.92 -7.85 -16.97
C LYS A 35 -17.91 -6.87 -16.35
N THR A 36 -17.77 -6.59 -15.07
CA THR A 36 -18.68 -5.71 -14.31
C THR A 36 -18.24 -4.26 -14.35
N LYS A 37 -16.98 -3.99 -14.74
CA LYS A 37 -16.30 -2.69 -14.66
C LYS A 37 -16.12 -2.19 -13.22
N ALA A 38 -16.24 -3.08 -12.25
CA ALA A 38 -15.97 -2.77 -10.86
C ALA A 38 -14.46 -2.61 -10.63
N PHE A 39 -14.11 -1.69 -9.74
CA PHE A 39 -12.74 -1.43 -9.32
C PHE A 39 -12.68 -1.38 -7.80
N ASP A 40 -11.89 -2.27 -7.23
CA ASP A 40 -11.66 -2.36 -5.79
C ASP A 40 -10.19 -2.07 -5.48
N VAL A 41 -9.93 -1.41 -4.35
CA VAL A 41 -8.58 -1.11 -3.88
C VAL A 41 -8.42 -1.61 -2.46
N LEU A 42 -7.40 -2.41 -2.22
CA LEU A 42 -6.97 -2.84 -0.90
C LEU A 42 -5.64 -2.15 -0.56
N LEU A 43 -5.63 -1.34 0.48
CA LEU A 43 -4.41 -0.70 0.99
C LEU A 43 -3.70 -1.65 1.96
N MET A 44 -2.37 -1.72 1.85
CA MET A 44 -1.50 -2.46 2.76
C MET A 44 -0.59 -1.46 3.49
N PRO A 45 -0.72 -1.32 4.82
CA PRO A 45 0.19 -0.50 5.60
C PRO A 45 1.65 -0.93 5.45
N CYS A 46 2.57 0.03 5.42
CA CYS A 46 3.99 -0.24 5.19
C CYS A 46 4.68 -1.01 6.34
N ASP A 47 4.09 -1.00 7.53
CA ASP A 47 4.52 -1.71 8.73
C ASP A 47 3.61 -2.90 9.08
N ALA A 48 2.69 -3.27 8.19
CA ALA A 48 1.77 -4.36 8.42
C ALA A 48 2.49 -5.65 8.79
N GLN A 49 1.89 -6.38 9.72
CA GLN A 49 2.25 -7.75 10.03
C GLN A 49 1.20 -8.68 9.45
N VAL A 50 1.63 -9.57 8.57
CA VAL A 50 0.73 -10.46 7.84
C VAL A 50 1.07 -11.93 8.11
N SER A 51 0.04 -12.77 8.20
CA SER A 51 0.22 -14.20 8.32
C SER A 51 0.31 -14.83 6.94
N VAL A 52 1.39 -15.56 6.69
CA VAL A 52 1.65 -16.22 5.40
C VAL A 52 1.65 -17.73 5.55
N SER A 53 1.44 -18.44 4.44
CA SER A 53 1.42 -19.89 4.40
C SER A 53 2.79 -20.51 4.76
N GLU A 54 2.80 -21.74 5.25
CA GLU A 54 4.02 -22.48 5.53
C GLU A 54 4.93 -22.64 4.32
N SER A 55 4.35 -22.73 3.12
CA SER A 55 5.12 -22.82 1.88
C SER A 55 5.89 -21.54 1.60
N LEU A 56 5.26 -20.40 1.81
CA LEU A 56 5.91 -19.11 1.65
C LEU A 56 6.95 -18.85 2.74
N VAL A 57 6.68 -19.24 4.00
CA VAL A 57 7.67 -19.17 5.08
C VAL A 57 8.94 -19.93 4.72
N LYS A 58 8.83 -21.13 4.13
CA LYS A 58 10.02 -21.91 3.71
C LYS A 58 10.84 -21.18 2.66
N GLU A 59 10.18 -20.55 1.71
CA GLU A 59 10.86 -19.77 0.67
C GLU A 59 11.56 -18.53 1.26
N LEU A 60 10.86 -17.78 2.11
CA LEU A 60 11.40 -16.58 2.75
C LEU A 60 12.59 -16.88 3.69
N ARG A 61 12.64 -18.08 4.28
CA ARG A 61 13.75 -18.52 5.15
C ARG A 61 15.09 -18.66 4.42
N GLU A 62 15.10 -18.77 3.11
CA GLU A 62 16.34 -18.76 2.34
C GLU A 62 17.06 -17.39 2.47
N THR A 63 16.32 -16.32 2.78
CA THR A 63 16.89 -14.98 2.96
C THR A 63 16.80 -14.47 4.40
N ILE A 64 15.72 -14.81 5.12
CA ILE A 64 15.47 -14.40 6.51
C ILE A 64 15.38 -15.66 7.36
N SER A 65 16.49 -16.06 8.01
CA SER A 65 16.60 -17.33 8.74
C SER A 65 15.56 -17.52 9.82
N ASP A 66 15.23 -16.45 10.55
CA ASP A 66 14.38 -16.50 11.74
C ASP A 66 12.92 -16.07 11.47
N ILE A 67 12.52 -16.07 10.20
CA ILE A 67 11.15 -15.67 9.84
C ILE A 67 10.12 -16.68 10.37
N SER A 68 9.05 -16.17 10.94
CA SER A 68 7.88 -16.94 11.38
C SER A 68 6.77 -16.93 10.35
N SER A 69 5.63 -17.53 10.67
CA SER A 69 4.41 -17.42 9.86
C SER A 69 3.80 -16.00 9.87
N THR A 70 4.17 -15.18 10.84
CA THR A 70 3.82 -13.75 10.86
C THR A 70 5.02 -12.97 10.33
N VAL A 71 4.82 -12.27 9.22
CA VAL A 71 5.85 -11.55 8.46
C VAL A 71 5.61 -10.06 8.58
N SER A 72 6.62 -9.31 8.98
CA SER A 72 6.60 -7.85 8.93
C SER A 72 6.99 -7.36 7.54
N MET A 73 6.17 -6.50 6.94
CA MET A 73 6.48 -5.90 5.62
C MET A 73 7.76 -5.07 5.65
N SER A 74 8.05 -4.39 6.76
CA SER A 74 9.29 -3.64 6.95
C SER A 74 10.53 -4.55 7.03
N ASP A 75 10.42 -5.74 7.62
CA ASP A 75 11.52 -6.71 7.66
C ASP A 75 11.81 -7.27 6.27
N VAL A 76 10.76 -7.54 5.49
CA VAL A 76 10.91 -7.93 4.08
C VAL A 76 11.62 -6.85 3.27
N ALA A 77 11.21 -5.58 3.43
CA ALA A 77 11.86 -4.45 2.74
C ALA A 77 13.36 -4.38 3.03
N ARG A 78 13.72 -4.56 4.31
CA ARG A 78 15.12 -4.51 4.76
C ARG A 78 15.94 -5.69 4.24
N ALA A 79 15.36 -6.90 4.26
CA ALA A 79 16.08 -8.12 3.92
C ALA A 79 16.25 -8.33 2.41
N PHE A 80 15.25 -7.95 1.61
CA PHE A 80 15.22 -8.22 0.18
C PHE A 80 15.73 -7.06 -0.68
N GLY A 81 15.86 -5.83 -0.12
CA GLY A 81 16.38 -4.68 -0.86
C GLY A 81 15.62 -4.45 -2.17
N ASP A 82 16.34 -4.47 -3.31
CA ASP A 82 15.76 -4.22 -4.63
C ASP A 82 14.76 -5.30 -5.08
N LYS A 83 14.83 -6.52 -4.50
CA LYS A 83 13.91 -7.62 -4.79
C LYS A 83 12.65 -7.61 -3.92
N LYS A 84 12.49 -6.61 -3.03
CA LYS A 84 11.34 -6.52 -2.13
C LYS A 84 10.00 -6.51 -2.84
N TYR A 85 9.89 -5.87 -3.99
CA TYR A 85 8.62 -5.76 -4.74
C TYR A 85 8.13 -7.11 -5.26
N GLU A 86 9.02 -7.95 -5.76
CA GLU A 86 8.70 -9.33 -6.17
C GLU A 86 8.25 -10.17 -4.98
N THR A 87 8.90 -9.97 -3.82
CA THR A 87 8.54 -10.65 -2.58
C THR A 87 7.18 -10.17 -2.07
N TYR A 88 6.89 -8.88 -2.15
CA TYR A 88 5.57 -8.34 -1.82
C TYR A 88 4.46 -8.90 -2.70
N VAL A 89 4.71 -9.10 -4.00
CA VAL A 89 3.75 -9.77 -4.89
C VAL A 89 3.42 -11.16 -4.36
N LYS A 90 4.41 -11.96 -3.99
CA LYS A 90 4.20 -13.31 -3.45
C LYS A 90 3.41 -13.30 -2.14
N ILE A 91 3.73 -12.38 -1.24
CA ILE A 91 3.02 -12.21 0.03
C ILE A 91 1.56 -11.82 -0.24
N MET A 92 1.32 -10.86 -1.12
CA MET A 92 -0.03 -10.41 -1.46
C MET A 92 -0.85 -11.49 -2.16
N GLU A 93 -0.27 -12.29 -3.04
CA GLU A 93 -0.93 -13.46 -3.63
C GLU A 93 -1.29 -14.49 -2.56
N ASP A 94 -0.40 -14.74 -1.61
CA ASP A 94 -0.58 -15.71 -0.54
C ASP A 94 -1.73 -15.31 0.41
N ILE A 95 -1.76 -14.05 0.85
CA ILE A 95 -2.76 -13.58 1.83
C ILE A 95 -4.12 -13.26 1.19
N SER A 96 -4.14 -12.76 -0.06
CA SER A 96 -5.38 -12.41 -0.75
C SER A 96 -6.02 -13.57 -1.50
N GLY A 97 -5.24 -14.59 -1.84
CA GLY A 97 -5.69 -15.72 -2.65
C GLY A 97 -5.99 -15.36 -4.11
N VAL A 98 -5.57 -14.17 -4.58
CA VAL A 98 -5.77 -13.74 -5.97
C VAL A 98 -4.45 -13.68 -6.72
N LYS A 99 -4.47 -14.03 -8.02
CA LYS A 99 -3.29 -13.91 -8.87
C LYS A 99 -3.04 -12.46 -9.24
N ILE A 100 -1.80 -11.99 -9.06
CA ILE A 100 -1.37 -10.64 -9.40
C ILE A 100 -0.75 -10.66 -10.79
N SER A 101 -1.25 -9.78 -11.67
CA SER A 101 -0.84 -9.72 -13.09
C SER A 101 0.47 -8.98 -13.29
N GLY A 102 0.81 -8.10 -12.36
CA GLY A 102 2.03 -7.29 -12.41
C GLY A 102 2.06 -6.26 -11.29
N TYR A 103 3.12 -5.47 -11.27
CA TYR A 103 3.24 -4.36 -10.32
C TYR A 103 3.89 -3.14 -10.97
N ASP A 104 3.57 -1.97 -10.43
CA ASP A 104 4.17 -0.68 -10.77
C ASP A 104 4.81 -0.05 -9.54
N VAL A 105 5.96 0.60 -9.74
CA VAL A 105 6.64 1.37 -8.69
C VAL A 105 6.75 2.82 -9.14
N MET A 106 6.20 3.72 -8.36
CA MET A 106 6.28 5.15 -8.64
C MET A 106 6.75 5.95 -7.45
N SER A 107 7.31 7.13 -7.70
CA SER A 107 7.64 8.06 -6.60
C SER A 107 6.38 8.76 -6.07
N SER A 108 6.42 9.20 -4.81
CA SER A 108 5.35 10.02 -4.22
C SER A 108 5.04 11.28 -5.05
N ASN A 109 6.06 11.93 -5.60
CA ASN A 109 5.86 13.09 -6.49
C ASN A 109 5.14 12.73 -7.80
N HIS A 110 5.41 11.56 -8.37
CA HIS A 110 4.71 11.11 -9.57
C HIS A 110 3.24 10.79 -9.25
N PHE A 111 3.00 10.09 -8.14
CA PHE A 111 1.65 9.80 -7.64
C PHE A 111 0.81 11.07 -7.46
N LYS A 112 1.35 12.09 -6.77
CA LYS A 112 0.69 13.38 -6.58
C LYS A 112 0.33 14.06 -7.92
N LYS A 113 1.26 14.04 -8.89
CA LYS A 113 1.00 14.59 -10.23
C LYS A 113 -0.09 13.85 -10.99
N LEU A 114 -0.16 12.53 -10.87
CA LEU A 114 -1.24 11.74 -11.47
C LEU A 114 -2.60 12.10 -10.89
N LEU A 115 -2.69 12.26 -9.56
CA LEU A 115 -3.93 12.67 -8.90
C LEU A 115 -4.36 14.09 -9.34
N ASN A 116 -3.41 15.02 -9.41
CA ASN A 116 -3.69 16.40 -9.86
C ASN A 116 -4.11 16.48 -11.35
N ALA A 117 -3.70 15.51 -12.16
CA ALA A 117 -4.11 15.43 -13.57
C ALA A 117 -5.49 14.78 -13.76
N GLY A 118 -6.01 14.12 -12.74
CA GLY A 118 -7.32 13.47 -12.71
C GLY A 118 -8.46 14.45 -12.42
N HIS A 119 -9.65 13.89 -12.21
CA HIS A 119 -10.78 14.66 -11.73
C HIS A 119 -10.68 14.85 -10.23
N THR A 120 -11.04 16.04 -9.74
CA THR A 120 -11.17 16.31 -8.30
C THR A 120 -12.20 15.36 -7.69
N VAL A 121 -11.83 14.75 -6.57
CA VAL A 121 -12.71 13.87 -5.79
C VAL A 121 -13.00 14.55 -4.46
N THR A 122 -14.27 14.63 -4.09
CA THR A 122 -14.67 15.08 -2.77
C THR A 122 -14.70 13.88 -1.82
N TYR A 123 -14.03 14.02 -0.67
CA TYR A 123 -13.99 13.02 0.38
C TYR A 123 -14.48 13.62 1.70
N HIS A 124 -15.32 12.89 2.43
CA HIS A 124 -15.82 13.33 3.71
C HIS A 124 -14.93 12.83 4.85
N LEU A 125 -14.38 13.77 5.62
CA LEU A 125 -13.60 13.49 6.83
C LEU A 125 -14.48 13.67 8.07
N ASP A 126 -14.60 12.64 8.90
CA ASP A 126 -15.35 12.70 10.17
C ASP A 126 -14.66 13.61 11.20
N HIS A 127 -13.35 13.74 11.14
CA HIS A 127 -12.55 14.59 12.03
C HIS A 127 -11.37 15.22 11.29
N ALA A 128 -10.87 16.32 11.84
CA ALA A 128 -9.68 16.96 11.30
C ALA A 128 -8.45 16.04 11.40
N VAL A 129 -7.61 16.09 10.38
CA VAL A 129 -6.38 15.31 10.27
C VAL A 129 -5.20 16.27 10.23
N SER A 130 -4.24 16.08 11.13
CA SER A 130 -2.99 16.86 11.14
C SER A 130 -1.84 16.00 10.61
N TYR A 131 -1.02 16.55 9.72
CA TYR A 131 0.13 15.87 9.14
C TYR A 131 1.30 16.84 8.98
N ARG A 132 2.51 16.31 8.77
CA ARG A 132 3.67 17.12 8.42
C ARG A 132 3.95 17.01 6.92
N ASP A 133 4.12 18.17 6.29
CA ASP A 133 4.49 18.23 4.88
C ASP A 133 5.99 17.90 4.65
N ALA A 134 6.44 18.01 3.40
CA ALA A 134 7.82 17.72 3.02
C ALA A 134 8.86 18.63 3.70
N ASP A 135 8.46 19.81 4.14
CA ASP A 135 9.29 20.78 4.85
C ASP A 135 9.18 20.64 6.37
N ASN A 136 8.54 19.56 6.84
CA ASN A 136 8.27 19.26 8.26
C ASN A 136 7.38 20.30 8.96
N VAL A 137 6.59 21.04 8.18
CA VAL A 137 5.61 22.01 8.70
C VAL A 137 4.31 21.28 9.00
N LEU A 138 3.74 21.54 10.19
CA LEU A 138 2.45 20.97 10.57
C LEU A 138 1.35 21.61 9.73
N GLN A 139 0.59 20.77 9.04
CA GLN A 139 -0.58 21.12 8.25
C GLN A 139 -1.82 20.47 8.88
N SER A 140 -3.00 21.03 8.62
CA SER A 140 -4.28 20.45 9.03
C SER A 140 -5.25 20.40 7.86
N ILE A 141 -5.97 19.28 7.77
CA ILE A 141 -7.13 19.12 6.89
C ILE A 141 -8.34 19.10 7.81
N GLU A 142 -9.23 20.07 7.66
CA GLU A 142 -10.41 20.19 8.51
C GLU A 142 -11.43 19.07 8.24
N ALA A 143 -12.25 18.76 9.26
CA ALA A 143 -13.39 17.84 9.12
C ALA A 143 -14.44 18.41 8.13
N GLY A 144 -15.13 17.50 7.45
CA GLY A 144 -16.17 17.82 6.47
C GLY A 144 -15.81 17.38 5.06
N ASP A 145 -16.44 17.97 4.07
CA ASP A 145 -16.20 17.65 2.67
C ASP A 145 -14.93 18.35 2.18
N VAL A 146 -13.94 17.56 1.81
CA VAL A 146 -12.63 18.01 1.35
C VAL A 146 -12.42 17.64 -0.12
N GLU A 147 -12.04 18.61 -0.93
CA GLU A 147 -11.56 18.31 -2.29
C GLU A 147 -10.13 17.78 -2.23
N LEU A 148 -9.95 16.55 -2.75
CA LEU A 148 -8.65 15.90 -2.76
C LEU A 148 -7.85 16.32 -3.99
N ASP A 149 -6.79 17.08 -3.76
CA ASP A 149 -5.68 17.20 -4.68
C ASP A 149 -4.61 16.13 -4.37
N GLY A 150 -3.53 16.12 -5.14
CA GLY A 150 -2.47 15.12 -4.97
C GLY A 150 -1.76 15.20 -3.62
N ASP A 151 -1.59 16.40 -3.07
CA ASP A 151 -0.92 16.59 -1.77
C ASP A 151 -1.83 16.15 -0.62
N THR A 152 -3.09 16.56 -0.64
CA THR A 152 -4.10 16.18 0.36
C THR A 152 -4.37 14.69 0.35
N ALA A 153 -4.57 14.10 -0.83
CA ALA A 153 -4.78 12.65 -0.98
C ALA A 153 -3.56 11.84 -0.49
N TYR A 154 -2.35 12.30 -0.83
CA TYR A 154 -1.13 11.66 -0.34
C TYR A 154 -0.98 11.77 1.18
N ALA A 155 -1.28 12.93 1.75
CA ALA A 155 -1.26 13.14 3.20
C ALA A 155 -2.24 12.20 3.92
N LEU A 156 -3.47 12.06 3.43
CA LEU A 156 -4.46 11.14 4.00
C LEU A 156 -4.02 9.67 3.88
N MET A 157 -3.48 9.28 2.73
CA MET A 157 -2.97 7.92 2.51
C MET A 157 -1.83 7.58 3.48
N THR A 158 -0.91 8.51 3.70
CA THR A 158 0.24 8.30 4.59
C THR A 158 -0.12 8.40 6.06
N TYR A 159 -1.12 9.21 6.40
CA TYR A 159 -1.65 9.33 7.76
C TYR A 159 -2.28 8.01 8.23
N MET A 160 -3.08 7.35 7.39
CA MET A 160 -3.72 6.06 7.72
C MET A 160 -2.70 4.93 7.91
N ASP A 161 -1.47 5.09 7.46
CA ASP A 161 -0.42 4.08 7.52
C ASP A 161 0.46 4.19 8.79
N GLY A 162 -0.07 4.77 9.84
CA GLY A 162 0.49 4.64 11.20
C GLY A 162 1.75 5.43 11.50
N THR A 163 1.91 6.61 10.92
CA THR A 163 2.96 7.56 11.35
C THR A 163 2.61 8.28 12.65
N ASP A 164 1.73 7.70 13.45
CA ASP A 164 1.00 8.38 14.51
C ASP A 164 1.77 8.49 15.80
N ASP A 165 1.67 9.67 16.37
CA ASP A 165 1.76 9.86 17.80
C ASP A 165 0.66 9.02 18.48
N GLU A 166 0.98 8.32 19.57
CA GLU A 166 0.07 7.47 20.34
C GLU A 166 -1.21 8.19 20.84
N GLU A 167 -1.32 9.51 20.66
CA GLU A 167 -2.46 10.34 21.08
C GLU A 167 -3.65 10.33 20.11
N THR A 168 -3.51 9.76 18.91
CA THR A 168 -4.58 9.76 17.88
C THR A 168 -5.22 8.40 17.64
N ARG A 169 -4.99 7.43 18.53
CA ARG A 169 -5.63 6.11 18.48
C ARG A 169 -6.91 6.05 19.31
#